data_d299aef211b4404edc1fda5f2cd174d2
#
_entry.id   d299aef211b4404edc1fda5f2cd174d2
#
_cell.length_a   1.000
_cell.length_b   1.000
_cell.length_c   1.000
_cell.angle_alpha   90.00
_cell.angle_beta   90.00
_cell.angle_gamma   90.00
#
_symmetry.space_group_name_H-M   'P 1'
#
loop_
_entity.id
_entity.type
_entity.pdbx_description
1 polymer ?
#
loop_
_entity_poly.entity_id
_entity_poly.type
_entity_poly.pdbx_seq_one_letter_code
_entity_poly.pdbx_strand_id
1 'polypeptide(L)'
;MNKWVGITLGAAAAYGIVRFLQVQNVSDQTNITLVDPRIHDVNLGGLFIRTEVQVNNQTINSVRITNPVVSLKSKGVLLSQSNAENKLIVIKPLGITNIETIELRIGWMSLAGIVVNIVSKIPAIIKAFRSKNMKAVAEKIGIPIDMSFSTYVNGLFFNSEPTKII
;
A
#
# COMPACT_ATOMS: atom_id res chain seq x y z
N MET A 1 -50.03 -15.36 -9.65
CA MET A 1 -48.65 -14.76 -9.59
C MET A 1 -48.78 -13.35 -9.05
N ASN A 2 -48.34 -13.08 -7.81
CA ASN A 2 -48.56 -11.79 -7.14
C ASN A 2 -47.77 -10.68 -7.81
N LYS A 3 -48.44 -9.68 -8.37
CA LYS A 3 -47.86 -8.49 -8.99
C LYS A 3 -46.89 -7.73 -8.06
N TRP A 4 -47.04 -7.90 -6.76
CA TRP A 4 -46.22 -7.29 -5.74
C TRP A 4 -44.78 -7.87 -5.65
N VAL A 5 -44.59 -9.15 -5.99
CA VAL A 5 -43.27 -9.78 -5.99
C VAL A 5 -42.37 -9.23 -7.10
N GLY A 6 -42.94 -8.88 -8.24
CA GLY A 6 -42.18 -8.27 -9.34
C GLY A 6 -41.70 -6.84 -9.07
N ILE A 7 -42.47 -6.06 -8.30
CA ILE A 7 -42.12 -4.66 -7.97
C ILE A 7 -41.00 -4.62 -6.94
N THR A 8 -41.04 -5.52 -5.93
CA THR A 8 -39.97 -5.58 -4.90
C THR A 8 -38.65 -6.07 -5.45
N LEU A 9 -38.63 -7.03 -6.38
CA LEU A 9 -37.43 -7.50 -7.04
C LEU A 9 -36.82 -6.42 -7.96
N GLY A 10 -37.64 -5.68 -8.69
CA GLY A 10 -37.18 -4.58 -9.54
C GLY A 10 -36.60 -3.42 -8.72
N ALA A 11 -37.21 -3.05 -7.62
CA ALA A 11 -36.73 -2.00 -6.73
C ALA A 11 -35.38 -2.39 -6.03
N ALA A 12 -35.25 -3.64 -5.60
CA ALA A 12 -34.02 -4.16 -5.00
C ALA A 12 -32.88 -4.20 -6.02
N ALA A 13 -33.13 -4.62 -7.24
CA ALA A 13 -32.14 -4.62 -8.31
C ALA A 13 -31.73 -3.19 -8.71
N ALA A 14 -32.67 -2.25 -8.86
CA ALA A 14 -32.37 -0.85 -9.14
C ALA A 14 -31.55 -0.19 -8.02
N TYR A 15 -31.90 -0.45 -6.75
CA TYR A 15 -31.14 0.04 -5.60
C TYR A 15 -29.72 -0.52 -5.58
N GLY A 16 -29.55 -1.82 -5.86
CA GLY A 16 -28.26 -2.47 -5.96
C GLY A 16 -27.35 -1.86 -7.04
N ILE A 17 -27.93 -1.60 -8.23
CA ILE A 17 -27.20 -0.96 -9.35
C ILE A 17 -26.80 0.48 -8.99
N VAL A 18 -27.72 1.28 -8.46
CA VAL A 18 -27.41 2.67 -8.04
C VAL A 18 -26.34 2.69 -6.96
N ARG A 19 -26.43 1.77 -5.99
CA ARG A 19 -25.43 1.64 -4.93
C ARG A 19 -24.05 1.25 -5.49
N PHE A 20 -24.02 0.30 -6.43
CA PHE A 20 -22.80 -0.13 -7.10
C PHE A 20 -22.16 1.02 -7.88
N LEU A 21 -22.92 1.75 -8.68
CA LEU A 21 -22.43 2.91 -9.45
C LEU A 21 -21.94 4.05 -8.54
N GLN A 22 -22.65 4.31 -7.43
CA GLN A 22 -22.21 5.30 -6.44
C GLN A 22 -20.87 4.90 -5.78
N VAL A 23 -20.72 3.63 -5.41
CA VAL A 23 -19.49 3.13 -4.80
C VAL A 23 -18.33 3.17 -5.80
N GLN A 24 -18.58 2.83 -7.06
CA GLN A 24 -17.59 2.90 -8.12
C GLN A 24 -17.15 4.35 -8.40
N ASN A 25 -18.07 5.29 -8.56
CA ASN A 25 -17.77 6.70 -8.75
C ASN A 25 -16.98 7.31 -7.58
N VAL A 26 -17.29 6.92 -6.35
CA VAL A 26 -16.54 7.38 -5.16
C VAL A 26 -15.14 6.78 -5.14
N SER A 27 -15.00 5.52 -5.56
CA SER A 27 -13.67 4.88 -5.67
C SER A 27 -12.81 5.57 -6.73
N ASP A 28 -13.39 5.91 -7.89
CA ASP A 28 -12.68 6.55 -9.01
C ASP A 28 -12.24 8.00 -8.69
N GLN A 29 -12.98 8.69 -7.81
CA GLN A 29 -12.68 10.06 -7.37
C GLN A 29 -11.86 10.12 -6.06
N THR A 30 -11.52 8.98 -5.48
CA THR A 30 -10.67 8.90 -4.30
C THR A 30 -9.26 8.55 -4.73
N ASN A 31 -8.33 9.49 -4.58
CA ASN A 31 -6.94 9.25 -4.90
C ASN A 31 -6.20 8.77 -3.65
N ILE A 32 -5.58 7.59 -3.73
CA ILE A 32 -4.80 7.00 -2.66
C ILE A 32 -3.37 6.84 -3.16
N THR A 33 -2.42 7.45 -2.45
CA THR A 33 -1.01 7.48 -2.85
C THR A 33 -0.08 7.12 -1.70
N LEU A 34 1.06 6.53 -2.03
CA LEU A 34 2.18 6.41 -1.11
C LEU A 34 2.91 7.75 -1.02
N VAL A 35 3.14 8.22 0.20
CA VAL A 35 3.87 9.46 0.47
C VAL A 35 5.22 9.11 1.08
N ASP A 36 6.27 9.72 0.53
CA ASP A 36 7.65 9.64 1.04
C ASP A 36 8.14 8.20 1.33
N PRO A 37 7.96 7.26 0.37
CA PRO A 37 8.50 5.91 0.52
C PRO A 37 10.03 5.96 0.49
N ARG A 38 10.68 5.57 1.61
CA ARG A 38 12.15 5.68 1.74
C ARG A 38 12.74 4.62 2.63
N ILE A 39 14.01 4.30 2.39
CA ILE A 39 14.82 3.57 3.37
C ILE A 39 15.08 4.52 4.54
N HIS A 40 14.56 4.16 5.70
CA HIS A 40 14.64 4.93 6.93
C HIS A 40 15.85 4.54 7.80
N ASP A 41 16.14 3.25 7.86
CA ASP A 41 17.29 2.72 8.61
C ASP A 41 17.88 1.48 7.94
N VAL A 42 19.17 1.27 8.15
CA VAL A 42 19.92 0.08 7.71
C VAL A 42 20.84 -0.35 8.84
N ASN A 43 20.59 -1.52 9.40
CA ASN A 43 21.37 -2.07 10.49
C ASN A 43 21.58 -3.58 10.33
N LEU A 44 22.15 -4.26 11.33
CA LEU A 44 22.39 -5.70 11.29
C LEU A 44 21.09 -6.53 11.18
N GLY A 45 19.96 -5.96 11.55
CA GLY A 45 18.66 -6.61 11.46
C GLY A 45 18.05 -6.60 10.06
N GLY A 46 18.47 -5.68 9.17
CA GLY A 46 17.94 -5.56 7.83
C GLY A 46 17.81 -4.11 7.33
N LEU A 47 16.98 -3.97 6.32
CA LEU A 47 16.54 -2.69 5.77
C LEU A 47 15.19 -2.33 6.39
N PHE A 48 15.06 -1.11 6.87
CA PHE A 48 13.81 -0.56 7.40
C PHE A 48 13.31 0.52 6.45
N ILE A 49 12.10 0.35 5.98
CA ILE A 49 11.47 1.21 4.98
C ILE A 49 10.24 1.83 5.62
N ARG A 50 10.10 3.14 5.49
CA ARG A 50 8.93 3.89 5.94
C ARG A 50 8.17 4.48 4.77
N THR A 51 6.87 4.56 4.95
CA THR A 51 5.97 5.29 4.06
C THR A 51 4.73 5.71 4.84
N GLU A 52 4.01 6.67 4.29
CA GLU A 52 2.65 7.01 4.70
C GLU A 52 1.71 6.75 3.52
N VAL A 53 0.45 6.48 3.82
CA VAL A 53 -0.59 6.40 2.81
C VAL A 53 -1.46 7.65 2.93
N GLN A 54 -1.50 8.45 1.89
CA GLN A 54 -2.36 9.62 1.82
C GLN A 54 -3.62 9.28 1.03
N VAL A 55 -4.76 9.63 1.59
CA VAL A 55 -6.06 9.49 0.95
C VAL A 55 -6.64 10.87 0.71
N ASN A 56 -6.86 11.20 -0.55
CA ASN A 56 -7.52 12.42 -0.99
C ASN A 56 -8.94 12.07 -1.47
N ASN A 57 -9.93 12.41 -0.66
CA ASN A 57 -11.32 12.22 -0.99
C ASN A 57 -11.88 13.48 -1.64
N GLN A 58 -12.03 13.48 -2.96
CA GLN A 58 -12.58 14.60 -3.74
C GLN A 58 -14.12 14.57 -3.82
N THR A 59 -14.76 13.62 -3.16
CA THR A 59 -16.23 13.50 -3.19
C THR A 59 -16.88 14.28 -2.06
N ILE A 60 -18.16 14.59 -2.23
CA ILE A 60 -19.01 15.20 -1.19
C ILE A 60 -19.47 14.20 -0.12
N ASN A 61 -19.13 12.91 -0.28
CA ASN A 61 -19.49 11.85 0.64
C ASN A 61 -18.25 11.39 1.41
N SER A 62 -18.45 10.88 2.64
CA SER A 62 -17.36 10.22 3.36
C SER A 62 -16.98 8.89 2.71
N VAL A 63 -15.70 8.59 2.69
CA VAL A 63 -15.14 7.34 2.19
C VAL A 63 -14.67 6.48 3.37
N ARG A 64 -14.97 5.19 3.32
CA ARG A 64 -14.49 4.22 4.31
C ARG A 64 -13.40 3.37 3.67
N ILE A 65 -12.26 3.30 4.30
CA ILE A 65 -11.17 2.43 3.87
C ILE A 65 -10.77 1.48 5.01
N THR A 66 -10.31 0.29 4.67
CA THR A 66 -9.62 -0.55 5.64
C THR A 66 -8.18 -0.08 5.79
N ASN A 67 -7.54 -0.39 6.91
CA ASN A 67 -6.13 -0.07 7.10
C ASN A 67 -5.31 -0.66 5.93
N PRO A 68 -4.54 0.16 5.20
CA PRO A 68 -3.79 -0.33 4.03
C PRO A 68 -2.73 -1.35 4.41
N VAL A 69 -2.62 -2.39 3.61
CA VAL A 69 -1.54 -3.37 3.71
C VAL A 69 -0.48 -3.03 2.68
N VAL A 70 0.69 -2.62 3.14
CA VAL A 70 1.83 -2.27 2.29
C VAL A 70 2.71 -3.50 2.08
N SER A 71 3.12 -3.72 0.84
CA SER A 71 3.94 -4.86 0.43
C SER A 71 5.21 -4.38 -0.28
N LEU A 72 6.34 -4.99 0.04
CA LEU A 72 7.62 -4.80 -0.62
C LEU A 72 7.93 -6.03 -1.47
N LYS A 73 8.23 -5.81 -2.74
CA LYS A 73 8.53 -6.88 -3.68
C LYS A 73 9.82 -6.57 -4.46
N SER A 74 10.47 -7.62 -4.93
CA SER A 74 11.53 -7.52 -5.93
C SER A 74 11.28 -8.53 -7.03
N LYS A 75 11.19 -8.06 -8.28
CA LYS A 75 10.91 -8.93 -9.44
C LYS A 75 9.71 -9.87 -9.21
N GLY A 76 8.66 -9.38 -8.56
CA GLY A 76 7.45 -10.14 -8.22
C GLY A 76 7.54 -11.00 -6.95
N VAL A 77 8.71 -11.19 -6.35
CA VAL A 77 8.89 -11.93 -5.09
C VAL A 77 8.60 -11.02 -3.91
N LEU A 78 7.74 -11.48 -3.00
CA LEU A 78 7.42 -10.76 -1.76
C LEU A 78 8.62 -10.79 -0.81
N LEU A 79 9.09 -9.62 -0.39
CA LEU A 79 10.18 -9.44 0.57
C LEU A 79 9.71 -9.18 1.99
N SER A 80 8.65 -8.38 2.09
CA SER A 80 8.05 -7.97 3.37
C SER A 80 6.66 -7.43 3.14
N GLN A 81 5.84 -7.46 4.19
CA GLN A 81 4.48 -6.93 4.17
C GLN A 81 4.14 -6.39 5.56
N SER A 82 3.37 -5.29 5.61
CA SER A 82 2.83 -4.78 6.87
C SER A 82 1.74 -5.71 7.41
N ASN A 83 1.48 -5.60 8.71
CA ASN A 83 0.38 -6.36 9.31
C ASN A 83 -0.96 -5.92 8.72
N ALA A 84 -1.81 -6.89 8.42
CA ALA A 84 -3.18 -6.64 8.06
C ALA A 84 -3.98 -6.35 9.33
N GLU A 85 -4.41 -5.11 9.50
CA GLU A 85 -5.31 -4.73 10.58
C GLU A 85 -6.71 -4.49 10.03
N ASN A 86 -7.71 -5.11 10.62
CA ASN A 86 -9.11 -4.89 10.25
C ASN A 86 -9.65 -3.60 10.93
N LYS A 87 -8.91 -2.50 10.74
CA LYS A 87 -9.26 -1.17 11.23
C LYS A 87 -9.95 -0.39 10.12
N LEU A 88 -11.16 0.08 10.38
CA LEU A 88 -11.88 0.93 9.46
C LEU A 88 -11.52 2.40 9.70
N ILE A 89 -11.12 3.10 8.64
CA ILE A 89 -10.77 4.51 8.65
C ILE A 89 -11.83 5.27 7.84
N VAL A 90 -12.38 6.32 8.41
CA VAL A 90 -13.37 7.18 7.73
C VAL A 90 -12.70 8.47 7.28
N ILE A 91 -12.69 8.67 5.97
CA ILE A 91 -12.16 9.88 5.33
C ILE A 91 -13.30 10.87 5.12
N LYS A 92 -13.13 12.08 5.62
CA LYS A 92 -14.15 13.13 5.50
C LYS A 92 -14.37 13.54 4.03
N PRO A 93 -15.55 14.05 3.69
CA PRO A 93 -15.79 14.64 2.38
C PRO A 93 -14.81 15.76 2.06
N LEU A 94 -14.38 15.86 0.80
CA LEU A 94 -13.47 16.90 0.28
C LEU A 94 -12.21 17.06 1.15
N GLY A 95 -11.74 15.95 1.77
CA GLY A 95 -10.66 15.96 2.75
C GLY A 95 -9.45 15.13 2.34
N ILE A 96 -8.28 15.54 2.84
CA ILE A 96 -7.03 14.79 2.76
C ILE A 96 -6.75 14.20 4.14
N THR A 97 -6.42 12.92 4.18
CA THR A 97 -6.05 12.22 5.42
C THR A 97 -4.78 11.44 5.18
N ASN A 98 -3.77 11.68 6.01
CA ASN A 98 -2.58 10.83 6.06
C ASN A 98 -2.83 9.72 7.08
N ILE A 99 -2.60 8.49 6.65
CA ILE A 99 -2.64 7.33 7.53
C ILE A 99 -1.30 7.24 8.24
N GLU A 100 -1.33 6.76 9.47
CA GLU A 100 -0.14 6.60 10.31
C GLU A 100 1.04 5.99 9.55
N THR A 101 2.24 6.40 9.92
CA THR A 101 3.48 5.90 9.32
C THR A 101 3.54 4.38 9.37
N ILE A 102 3.71 3.75 8.22
CA ILE A 102 3.87 2.32 8.07
C ILE A 102 5.36 2.01 7.95
N GLU A 103 5.86 1.17 8.84
CA GLU A 103 7.24 0.70 8.82
C GLU A 103 7.29 -0.78 8.44
N LEU A 104 8.16 -1.09 7.47
CA LEU A 104 8.41 -2.46 7.01
C LEU A 104 9.88 -2.79 7.16
N ARG A 105 10.15 -4.04 7.51
CA ARG A 105 11.49 -4.58 7.63
C ARG A 105 11.74 -5.66 6.59
N ILE A 106 12.82 -5.52 5.83
CA ILE A 106 13.36 -6.60 5.00
C ILE A 106 14.58 -7.18 5.72
N GLY A 107 14.45 -8.38 6.25
CA GLY A 107 15.59 -9.09 6.86
C GLY A 107 16.65 -9.47 5.82
N TRP A 108 17.92 -9.49 6.21
CA TRP A 108 19.01 -9.89 5.31
C TRP A 108 18.85 -11.29 4.74
N MET A 109 18.24 -12.21 5.51
CA MET A 109 17.96 -13.57 5.04
C MET A 109 16.94 -13.61 3.92
N SER A 110 15.93 -12.72 3.95
CA SER A 110 14.96 -12.60 2.84
C SER A 110 15.65 -12.11 1.56
N LEU A 111 16.63 -11.21 1.68
CA LEU A 111 17.43 -10.78 0.54
C LEU A 111 18.44 -11.84 0.09
N ALA A 112 18.99 -12.64 1.00
CA ALA A 112 19.94 -13.70 0.66
C ALA A 112 19.34 -14.77 -0.26
N GLY A 113 18.03 -14.95 -0.21
CA GLY A 113 17.32 -15.86 -1.14
C GLY A 113 17.31 -15.41 -2.60
N ILE A 114 17.58 -14.10 -2.88
CA ILE A 114 17.50 -13.52 -4.23
C ILE A 114 18.77 -12.75 -4.63
N VAL A 115 19.61 -12.37 -3.68
CA VAL A 115 20.85 -11.63 -3.93
C VAL A 115 22.03 -12.45 -3.47
N VAL A 116 22.83 -12.90 -4.44
CA VAL A 116 24.07 -13.67 -4.14
C VAL A 116 25.03 -12.81 -3.32
N ASN A 117 25.58 -13.41 -2.27
CA ASN A 117 26.60 -12.77 -1.38
C ASN A 117 26.13 -11.47 -0.70
N ILE A 118 24.81 -11.26 -0.51
CA ILE A 118 24.30 -10.05 0.18
C ILE A 118 24.89 -9.94 1.59
N VAL A 119 25.05 -11.06 2.29
CA VAL A 119 25.55 -11.12 3.68
C VAL A 119 26.96 -10.49 3.79
N SER A 120 27.85 -10.78 2.86
CA SER A 120 29.20 -10.19 2.82
C SER A 120 29.20 -8.69 2.53
N LYS A 121 28.14 -8.17 1.91
CA LYS A 121 27.97 -6.76 1.57
C LYS A 121 27.34 -5.93 2.69
N ILE A 122 26.77 -6.55 3.73
CA ILE A 122 26.05 -5.85 4.82
C ILE A 122 26.87 -4.70 5.42
N PRO A 123 28.15 -4.88 5.83
CA PRO A 123 28.94 -3.78 6.42
C PRO A 123 29.09 -2.60 5.46
N ALA A 124 29.28 -2.89 4.18
CA ALA A 124 29.43 -1.86 3.15
C ALA A 124 28.11 -1.12 2.85
N ILE A 125 26.97 -1.81 2.94
CA ILE A 125 25.64 -1.20 2.80
C ILE A 125 25.35 -0.28 3.99
N ILE A 126 25.60 -0.73 5.22
CA ILE A 126 25.44 0.09 6.43
C ILE A 126 26.34 1.33 6.36
N LYS A 127 27.60 1.18 5.95
CA LYS A 127 28.52 2.31 5.77
C LYS A 127 27.99 3.31 4.74
N ALA A 128 27.52 2.84 3.59
CA ALA A 128 26.96 3.69 2.54
C ALA A 128 25.72 4.45 3.04
N PHE A 129 24.83 3.79 3.78
CA PHE A 129 23.66 4.42 4.37
C PHE A 129 24.04 5.51 5.38
N ARG A 130 24.96 5.24 6.31
CA ARG A 130 25.45 6.23 7.29
C ARG A 130 26.09 7.44 6.63
N SER A 131 26.71 7.25 5.47
CA SER A 131 27.27 8.34 4.64
C SER A 131 26.19 9.04 3.79
N LYS A 132 24.90 8.73 3.96
CA LYS A 132 23.77 9.26 3.18
C LYS A 132 23.89 9.03 1.67
N ASN A 133 24.69 8.04 1.25
CA ASN A 133 24.89 7.70 -0.15
C ASN A 133 23.89 6.60 -0.59
N MET A 134 22.64 7.00 -0.84
CA MET A 134 21.57 6.09 -1.22
C MET A 134 21.81 5.40 -2.56
N LYS A 135 22.53 6.04 -3.49
CA LYS A 135 22.94 5.42 -4.75
C LYS A 135 23.85 4.21 -4.49
N ALA A 136 24.85 4.37 -3.64
CA ALA A 136 25.72 3.26 -3.27
C ALA A 136 24.99 2.16 -2.48
N VAL A 137 23.96 2.49 -1.69
CA VAL A 137 23.10 1.50 -1.03
C VAL A 137 22.37 0.68 -2.10
N ALA A 138 21.73 1.32 -3.06
CA ALA A 138 21.01 0.66 -4.16
C ALA A 138 21.92 -0.24 -5.00
N GLU A 139 23.10 0.26 -5.40
CA GLU A 139 24.10 -0.49 -6.18
C GLU A 139 24.60 -1.73 -5.44
N LYS A 140 24.81 -1.64 -4.11
CA LYS A 140 25.29 -2.77 -3.31
C LYS A 140 24.21 -3.82 -3.08
N ILE A 141 22.95 -3.42 -2.94
CA ILE A 141 21.81 -4.34 -2.88
C ILE A 141 21.66 -5.03 -4.23
N GLY A 142 21.72 -4.28 -5.34
CA GLY A 142 21.79 -4.80 -6.70
C GLY A 142 20.49 -5.38 -7.26
N ILE A 143 19.35 -5.15 -6.58
CA ILE A 143 18.02 -5.52 -7.07
C ILE A 143 17.06 -4.35 -6.88
N PRO A 144 16.06 -4.19 -7.77
CA PRO A 144 15.00 -3.23 -7.54
C PRO A 144 14.13 -3.67 -6.37
N ILE A 145 13.66 -2.72 -5.59
CA ILE A 145 12.64 -2.95 -4.56
C ILE A 145 11.48 -2.02 -4.88
N ASP A 146 10.33 -2.61 -5.10
CA ASP A 146 9.08 -1.92 -5.40
C ASP A 146 8.16 -2.02 -4.19
N MET A 147 7.42 -0.95 -3.92
CA MET A 147 6.41 -0.86 -2.89
C MET A 147 5.03 -0.70 -3.53
N SER A 148 4.08 -1.44 -3.04
CA SER A 148 2.66 -1.30 -3.38
C SER A 148 1.82 -1.44 -2.11
N PHE A 149 0.57 -1.00 -2.16
CA PHE A 149 -0.36 -1.23 -1.07
C PHE A 149 -1.70 -1.73 -1.60
N SER A 150 -2.43 -2.41 -0.75
CA SER A 150 -3.79 -2.84 -0.99
C SER A 150 -4.70 -2.44 0.16
N THR A 151 -5.94 -2.12 -0.15
CA THR A 151 -6.98 -1.75 0.83
C THR A 151 -8.35 -2.02 0.25
N TYR A 152 -9.39 -1.90 1.08
CA TYR A 152 -10.78 -1.85 0.60
C TYR A 152 -11.30 -0.44 0.76
N VAL A 153 -11.84 0.11 -0.33
CA VAL A 153 -12.49 1.43 -0.39
C VAL A 153 -13.98 1.21 -0.51
N ASN A 154 -14.76 1.58 0.50
CA ASN A 154 -16.19 1.32 0.57
C ASN A 154 -16.60 -0.15 0.27
N GLY A 155 -15.71 -1.10 0.60
CA GLY A 155 -15.91 -2.52 0.35
C GLY A 155 -15.39 -3.03 -1.00
N LEU A 156 -14.91 -2.16 -1.89
CA LEU A 156 -14.23 -2.55 -3.14
C LEU A 156 -12.73 -2.68 -2.91
N PHE A 157 -12.16 -3.77 -3.40
CA PHE A 157 -10.73 -4.01 -3.31
C PHE A 157 -9.97 -3.04 -4.23
N PHE A 158 -8.95 -2.39 -3.69
CA PHE A 158 -8.04 -1.50 -4.39
C PHE A 158 -6.60 -1.99 -4.19
N ASN A 159 -5.82 -1.96 -5.27
CA ASN A 159 -4.39 -2.25 -5.24
C ASN A 159 -3.66 -1.16 -6.03
N SER A 160 -2.63 -0.57 -5.41
CA SER A 160 -1.86 0.47 -6.06
C SER A 160 -0.91 -0.09 -7.12
N GLU A 161 -0.52 0.74 -8.06
CA GLU A 161 0.64 0.45 -8.90
C GLU A 161 1.92 0.41 -8.03
N PRO A 162 2.91 -0.41 -8.43
CA PRO A 162 4.19 -0.47 -7.74
C PRO A 162 4.95 0.85 -7.87
N THR A 163 5.46 1.36 -6.74
CA THR A 163 6.35 2.52 -6.69
C THR A 163 7.76 2.02 -6.40
N LYS A 164 8.72 2.36 -7.26
CA LYS A 164 10.12 1.99 -7.09
C LYS A 164 10.75 2.76 -5.94
N ILE A 165 11.45 2.05 -5.03
CA ILE A 165 12.16 2.62 -3.88
C ILE A 165 13.68 2.63 -4.13
N ILE A 166 14.17 1.57 -4.76
CA ILE A 166 15.58 1.40 -5.13
C ILE A 166 15.68 1.06 -6.62
#